data_88877094f9dffe527483c401193064c8
#
_entry.id   88877094f9dffe527483c401193064c8
#
_cell.length_a   1.000
_cell.length_b   1.000
_cell.length_c   1.000
_cell.angle_alpha   90.00
_cell.angle_beta   90.00
_cell.angle_gamma   90.00
#
_symmetry.space_group_name_H-M   'P 1'
#
loop_
_entity.id
_entity.type
_entity.pdbx_description
1 polymer ?
#
loop_
_entity_poly.entity_id
_entity_poly.type
_entity_poly.pdbx_seq_one_letter_code
_entity_poly.pdbx_strand_id
1 'polypeptide(L)'
;MTDIMALDIETGNYSYEIGGWDKTSLFEPTVVATWDGTTGNVYCNKALDIDATVKELHPRTLGDDLTDFISKGGRILGHNIKGFDLPVLRDALDCWTAGDLLGKADSVLDTKNLFQRAVTLMGGVKCDTTLNTLVKSTLGSEKLMTSHDAPLAWRNGQFDDVAKYCLSDAQLTYDLYKHGLDEGFVKSRCLETGAIIEVDVEW
;
A
#
# COMPACT_ATOMS: atom_id res chain seq x y z
N MET A 1 -21.50 -5.99 0.06
CA MET A 1 -20.24 -5.44 0.60
C MET A 1 -19.74 -4.40 -0.40
N THR A 2 -19.15 -3.31 0.04
CA THR A 2 -18.51 -2.32 -0.83
C THR A 2 -17.26 -2.95 -1.42
N ASP A 3 -17.04 -2.83 -2.73
CA ASP A 3 -15.85 -3.37 -3.38
C ASP A 3 -14.59 -2.63 -2.92
N ILE A 4 -13.51 -3.37 -2.72
CA ILE A 4 -12.24 -2.86 -2.22
C ILE A 4 -11.16 -3.13 -3.27
N MET A 5 -10.32 -2.14 -3.53
CA MET A 5 -9.13 -2.28 -4.36
C MET A 5 -7.91 -1.78 -3.57
N ALA A 6 -6.99 -2.67 -3.26
CA ALA A 6 -5.72 -2.30 -2.65
C ALA A 6 -4.81 -1.64 -3.68
N LEU A 7 -4.02 -0.65 -3.23
CA LEU A 7 -3.03 0.07 -4.02
C LEU A 7 -1.73 0.17 -3.21
N ASP A 8 -0.62 -0.05 -3.90
CA ASP A 8 0.73 0.13 -3.40
C ASP A 8 1.63 0.74 -4.46
N ILE A 9 2.71 1.43 -4.08
CA ILE A 9 3.67 2.03 -5.00
C ILE A 9 5.11 1.70 -4.62
N GLU A 10 5.99 1.64 -5.65
CA GLU A 10 7.42 1.59 -5.47
C GLU A 10 8.10 2.80 -6.13
N THR A 11 9.22 3.22 -5.55
CA THR A 11 9.99 4.39 -6.02
C THR A 11 11.41 4.01 -6.41
N GLY A 12 12.00 4.72 -7.37
CA GLY A 12 13.37 4.51 -7.86
C GLY A 12 14.44 5.17 -6.98
N ASN A 13 14.04 6.00 -6.02
CA ASN A 13 14.94 6.73 -5.13
C ASN A 13 14.52 6.57 -3.66
N TYR A 14 15.45 6.89 -2.77
CA TYR A 14 15.25 6.81 -1.33
C TYR A 14 14.90 8.17 -0.74
N SER A 15 14.14 8.17 0.36
CA SER A 15 13.79 9.41 1.09
C SER A 15 15.01 10.21 1.54
N TYR A 16 16.10 9.56 1.94
CA TYR A 16 17.32 10.25 2.37
C TYR A 16 18.08 10.92 1.21
N GLU A 17 17.91 10.46 -0.04
CA GLU A 17 18.52 11.09 -1.22
C GLU A 17 17.85 12.42 -1.58
N ILE A 18 16.58 12.57 -1.22
CA ILE A 18 15.72 13.72 -1.54
C ILE A 18 15.47 14.65 -0.34
N GLY A 19 16.02 14.33 0.82
CA GLY A 19 15.93 15.17 2.02
C GLY A 19 14.75 14.87 2.95
N GLY A 20 14.04 13.76 2.77
CA GLY A 20 13.02 13.28 3.71
C GLY A 20 11.73 12.78 3.07
N TRP A 21 10.91 12.13 3.86
CA TRP A 21 9.63 11.56 3.46
C TRP A 21 8.56 12.61 3.08
N ASP A 22 8.74 13.86 3.56
CA ASP A 22 7.87 15.00 3.28
C ASP A 22 8.07 15.60 1.87
N LYS A 23 9.11 15.18 1.16
CA LYS A 23 9.45 15.65 -0.18
C LYS A 23 8.75 14.81 -1.26
N THR A 24 7.45 14.67 -1.16
CA THR A 24 6.64 13.77 -2.01
C THR A 24 6.79 14.04 -3.50
N SER A 25 7.00 15.29 -3.91
CA SER A 25 7.22 15.68 -5.31
C SER A 25 8.59 15.30 -5.88
N LEU A 26 9.54 14.88 -5.03
CA LEU A 26 10.89 14.48 -5.45
C LEU A 26 11.08 12.97 -5.52
N PHE A 27 10.08 12.19 -5.11
CA PHE A 27 10.11 10.75 -5.35
C PHE A 27 9.96 10.44 -6.84
N GLU A 28 10.47 9.29 -7.25
CA GLU A 28 10.38 8.76 -8.61
C GLU A 28 9.49 7.52 -8.64
N PRO A 29 8.15 7.65 -8.79
CA PRO A 29 7.27 6.48 -8.89
C PRO A 29 7.68 5.60 -10.06
N THR A 30 7.94 4.33 -9.83
CA THR A 30 8.43 3.37 -10.82
C THR A 30 7.41 2.31 -11.16
N VAL A 31 6.69 1.85 -10.14
CA VAL A 31 5.63 0.86 -10.24
C VAL A 31 4.48 1.30 -9.35
N VAL A 32 3.27 1.13 -9.84
CA VAL A 32 2.04 1.15 -9.05
C VAL A 32 1.35 -0.17 -9.25
N ALA A 33 0.88 -0.80 -8.20
CA ALA A 33 0.09 -2.03 -8.29
C ALA A 33 -1.29 -1.84 -7.66
N THR A 34 -2.30 -2.48 -8.25
CA THR A 34 -3.63 -2.57 -7.67
C THR A 34 -4.10 -4.01 -7.62
N TRP A 35 -4.89 -4.36 -6.59
CA TRP A 35 -5.46 -5.69 -6.37
C TRP A 35 -6.89 -5.60 -5.84
N ASP A 36 -7.84 -6.24 -6.50
CA ASP A 36 -9.27 -6.21 -6.13
C ASP A 36 -9.75 -7.47 -5.38
N GLY A 37 -8.83 -8.37 -5.02
CA GLY A 37 -9.11 -9.67 -4.41
C GLY A 37 -9.11 -10.83 -5.42
N THR A 38 -9.07 -10.54 -6.71
CA THR A 38 -9.06 -11.55 -7.79
C THR A 38 -8.10 -11.22 -8.91
N THR A 39 -7.99 -9.95 -9.28
CA THR A 39 -7.17 -9.49 -10.41
C THR A 39 -6.22 -8.38 -9.98
N GLY A 40 -5.01 -8.44 -10.53
CA GLY A 40 -3.99 -7.41 -10.34
C GLY A 40 -3.72 -6.61 -11.61
N ASN A 41 -3.58 -5.28 -11.46
CA ASN A 41 -3.00 -4.45 -12.49
C ASN A 41 -1.67 -3.89 -11.99
N VAL A 42 -0.69 -3.82 -12.87
CA VAL A 42 0.61 -3.21 -12.61
C VAL A 42 0.83 -2.10 -13.62
N TYR A 43 1.07 -0.90 -13.14
CA TYR A 43 1.38 0.27 -13.96
C TYR A 43 2.88 0.48 -13.93
N CYS A 44 3.52 0.39 -15.10
CA CYS A 44 4.97 0.49 -15.22
C CYS A 44 5.37 0.92 -16.64
N ASN A 45 6.44 1.69 -16.78
CA ASN A 45 6.97 2.13 -18.09
C ASN A 45 8.15 1.25 -18.57
N LYS A 46 8.26 0.04 -18.04
CA LYS A 46 9.19 -0.99 -18.50
C LYS A 46 8.43 -2.19 -19.04
N ALA A 47 9.05 -2.92 -19.97
CA ALA A 47 8.53 -4.21 -20.36
C ALA A 47 8.70 -5.19 -19.18
N LEU A 48 7.62 -5.85 -18.80
CA LEU A 48 7.57 -6.79 -17.68
C LEU A 48 7.13 -8.18 -18.16
N ASP A 49 7.71 -9.22 -17.57
CA ASP A 49 7.30 -10.61 -17.71
C ASP A 49 6.74 -11.12 -16.37
N ILE A 50 5.48 -10.77 -16.12
CA ILE A 50 4.77 -11.07 -14.87
C ILE A 50 3.35 -11.55 -15.15
N ASP A 51 2.78 -12.34 -14.25
CA ASP A 51 1.40 -12.80 -14.33
C ASP A 51 0.43 -11.74 -13.75
N ALA A 52 0.29 -10.63 -14.48
CA ALA A 52 -0.63 -9.54 -14.16
C ALA A 52 -0.93 -8.71 -15.42
N THR A 53 -2.01 -7.95 -15.40
CA THR A 53 -2.27 -6.95 -16.45
C THR A 53 -1.32 -5.78 -16.30
N VAL A 54 -0.42 -5.60 -17.27
CA VAL A 54 0.53 -4.48 -17.29
C VAL A 54 -0.05 -3.33 -18.09
N LYS A 55 -0.06 -2.13 -17.50
CA LYS A 55 -0.49 -0.88 -18.10
C LYS A 55 0.65 0.16 -18.04
N GLU A 56 0.57 1.17 -18.89
CA GLU A 56 1.48 2.30 -18.82
C GLU A 56 1.30 3.06 -17.50
N LEU A 57 2.41 3.36 -16.81
CA LEU A 57 2.41 4.26 -15.67
C LEU A 57 2.29 5.71 -16.16
N HIS A 58 1.05 6.14 -16.30
CA HIS A 58 0.70 7.49 -16.74
C HIS A 58 -0.41 8.04 -15.83
N PRO A 59 -0.35 9.33 -15.41
CA PRO A 59 -1.30 9.89 -14.44
C PRO A 59 -2.76 9.74 -14.87
N ARG A 60 -3.04 9.86 -16.17
CA ARG A 60 -4.40 9.71 -16.71
C ARG A 60 -4.85 8.24 -16.68
N THR A 61 -4.01 7.31 -17.12
CA THR A 61 -4.35 5.88 -17.14
C THR A 61 -4.70 5.39 -15.73
N LEU A 62 -3.85 5.69 -14.76
CA LEU A 62 -4.09 5.37 -13.36
C LEU A 62 -5.32 6.12 -12.80
N GLY A 63 -5.41 7.42 -13.09
CA GLY A 63 -6.50 8.28 -12.60
C GLY A 63 -7.88 7.86 -13.12
N ASP A 64 -7.98 7.46 -14.38
CA ASP A 64 -9.22 6.97 -15.00
C ASP A 64 -9.66 5.65 -14.37
N ASP A 65 -8.74 4.69 -14.16
CA ASP A 65 -9.03 3.41 -13.51
C ASP A 65 -9.49 3.59 -12.05
N LEU A 66 -8.83 4.46 -11.28
CA LEU A 66 -9.23 4.78 -9.90
C LEU A 66 -10.61 5.46 -9.88
N THR A 67 -10.85 6.40 -10.79
CA THR A 67 -12.11 7.12 -10.90
C THR A 67 -13.27 6.19 -11.26
N ASP A 68 -13.05 5.30 -12.23
CA ASP A 68 -14.05 4.31 -12.64
C ASP A 68 -14.42 3.38 -11.47
N PHE A 69 -13.43 2.88 -10.73
CA PHE A 69 -13.66 2.01 -9.57
C PHE A 69 -14.47 2.73 -8.46
N ILE A 70 -14.09 3.96 -8.13
CA ILE A 70 -14.79 4.74 -7.09
C ILE A 70 -16.19 5.15 -7.53
N SER A 71 -16.38 5.49 -8.81
CA SER A 71 -17.70 5.87 -9.35
C SER A 71 -18.73 4.74 -9.24
N LYS A 72 -18.26 3.49 -9.18
CA LYS A 72 -19.07 2.29 -8.95
C LYS A 72 -19.32 1.98 -7.46
N GLY A 73 -18.89 2.87 -6.57
CA GLY A 73 -19.04 2.72 -5.12
C GLY A 73 -17.88 1.98 -4.44
N GLY A 74 -16.79 1.71 -5.17
CA GLY A 74 -15.60 1.07 -4.62
C GLY A 74 -14.80 1.99 -3.69
N ARG A 75 -13.92 1.40 -2.86
CA ARG A 75 -13.02 2.11 -1.95
C ARG A 75 -11.57 1.68 -2.20
N ILE A 76 -10.65 2.63 -2.16
CA ILE A 76 -9.21 2.36 -2.29
C ILE A 76 -8.64 2.03 -0.92
N LEU A 77 -7.88 0.97 -0.85
CA LEU A 77 -7.21 0.47 0.35
C LEU A 77 -5.69 0.62 0.18
N GLY A 78 -4.96 0.89 1.24
CA GLY A 78 -3.50 0.80 1.27
C GLY A 78 -2.96 0.80 2.68
N HIS A 79 -1.66 0.58 2.82
CA HIS A 79 -0.98 0.63 4.10
C HIS A 79 -0.10 1.89 4.18
N ASN A 80 -0.50 2.87 4.99
CA ASN A 80 0.08 4.22 5.00
C ASN A 80 -0.20 5.02 3.71
N ILE A 81 -1.20 4.64 2.99
CA ILE A 81 -1.55 5.19 1.67
C ILE A 81 -1.83 6.71 1.72
N LYS A 82 -2.43 7.20 2.81
CA LYS A 82 -2.68 8.63 3.02
C LYS A 82 -1.42 9.41 3.38
N GLY A 83 -0.42 8.72 3.96
CA GLY A 83 0.85 9.33 4.37
C GLY A 83 1.93 9.26 3.29
N PHE A 84 1.79 8.40 2.29
CA PHE A 84 2.85 8.20 1.30
C PHE A 84 2.32 8.05 -0.13
N ASP A 85 1.62 6.97 -0.46
CA ASP A 85 1.29 6.60 -1.85
C ASP A 85 0.51 7.70 -2.57
N LEU A 86 -0.64 8.11 -2.02
CA LEU A 86 -1.46 9.14 -2.65
C LEU A 86 -0.77 10.51 -2.74
N PRO A 87 -0.05 11.00 -1.70
CA PRO A 87 0.78 12.20 -1.83
C PRO A 87 1.83 12.11 -2.93
N VAL A 88 2.56 10.98 -3.03
CA VAL A 88 3.57 10.78 -4.08
C VAL A 88 2.93 10.74 -5.48
N LEU A 89 1.84 10.01 -5.64
CA LEU A 89 1.10 9.95 -6.91
C LEU A 89 0.56 11.32 -7.33
N ARG A 90 0.07 12.13 -6.39
CA ARG A 90 -0.38 13.50 -6.65
C ARG A 90 0.78 14.39 -7.08
N ASP A 91 1.88 14.39 -6.30
CA ASP A 91 2.92 15.42 -6.40
C ASP A 91 4.02 15.08 -7.41
N ALA A 92 4.39 13.79 -7.53
CA ALA A 92 5.46 13.34 -8.40
C ALA A 92 4.96 12.78 -9.74
N LEU A 93 3.77 12.17 -9.76
CA LEU A 93 3.16 11.64 -10.98
C LEU A 93 2.14 12.61 -11.61
N ASP A 94 1.78 13.72 -10.95
CA ASP A 94 0.70 14.62 -11.35
C ASP A 94 -0.67 13.93 -11.50
N CYS A 95 -0.93 12.89 -10.68
CA CYS A 95 -2.20 12.18 -10.67
C CYS A 95 -3.24 12.92 -9.82
N TRP A 96 -4.05 13.76 -10.44
CA TRP A 96 -5.08 14.59 -9.78
C TRP A 96 -6.09 13.74 -9.00
N THR A 97 -6.48 12.58 -9.52
CA THR A 97 -7.39 11.65 -8.83
C THR A 97 -6.83 11.23 -7.46
N ALA A 98 -5.51 11.00 -7.35
CA ALA A 98 -4.87 10.70 -6.07
C ALA A 98 -4.99 11.88 -5.09
N GLY A 99 -4.89 13.11 -5.57
CA GLY A 99 -5.13 14.33 -4.78
C GLY A 99 -6.59 14.44 -4.30
N ASP A 100 -7.54 14.19 -5.18
CA ASP A 100 -8.98 14.20 -4.86
C ASP A 100 -9.32 13.14 -3.80
N LEU A 101 -8.68 11.97 -3.87
CA LEU A 101 -8.87 10.88 -2.90
C LEU A 101 -8.41 11.26 -1.49
N LEU A 102 -7.35 12.04 -1.34
CA LEU A 102 -6.91 12.54 -0.03
C LEU A 102 -7.98 13.39 0.67
N GLY A 103 -8.83 14.07 -0.10
CA GLY A 103 -9.97 14.84 0.39
C GLY A 103 -11.24 14.02 0.68
N LYS A 104 -11.30 12.75 0.25
CA LYS A 104 -12.49 11.88 0.35
C LYS A 104 -12.26 10.77 1.38
N ALA A 105 -12.44 11.11 2.66
CA ALA A 105 -12.15 10.18 3.77
C ALA A 105 -12.87 8.83 3.63
N ASP A 106 -14.10 8.82 3.12
CA ASP A 106 -14.93 7.61 2.99
C ASP A 106 -14.53 6.72 1.81
N SER A 107 -13.77 7.26 0.85
CA SER A 107 -13.31 6.52 -0.33
C SER A 107 -11.95 5.88 -0.17
N VAL A 108 -11.23 6.17 0.94
CA VAL A 108 -9.88 5.66 1.17
C VAL A 108 -9.74 5.04 2.55
N LEU A 109 -9.35 3.78 2.56
CA LEU A 109 -9.00 2.99 3.75
C LEU A 109 -7.48 2.95 3.90
N ASP A 110 -6.99 3.28 5.09
CA ASP A 110 -5.56 3.20 5.42
C ASP A 110 -5.38 2.24 6.59
N THR A 111 -4.91 1.02 6.31
CA THR A 111 -4.78 -0.04 7.32
C THR A 111 -3.85 0.33 8.46
N LYS A 112 -2.80 1.15 8.21
CA LYS A 112 -1.94 1.64 9.27
C LYS A 112 -2.68 2.57 10.24
N ASN A 113 -3.47 3.51 9.69
CA ASN A 113 -4.25 4.45 10.51
C ASN A 113 -5.36 3.72 11.26
N LEU A 114 -6.05 2.77 10.62
CA LEU A 114 -7.08 1.95 11.25
C LEU A 114 -6.49 1.14 12.40
N PHE A 115 -5.35 0.47 12.19
CA PHE A 115 -4.65 -0.28 13.22
C PHE A 115 -4.18 0.61 14.38
N GLN A 116 -3.58 1.77 14.09
CA GLN A 116 -3.14 2.72 15.13
C GLN A 116 -4.31 3.22 15.98
N ARG A 117 -5.48 3.44 15.36
CA ARG A 117 -6.70 3.79 16.09
C ARG A 117 -7.13 2.66 17.02
N ALA A 118 -7.14 1.41 16.56
CA ALA A 118 -7.50 0.24 17.35
C ALA A 118 -6.55 0.10 18.57
N VAL A 119 -5.24 0.19 18.36
CA VAL A 119 -4.22 0.19 19.44
C VAL A 119 -4.47 1.30 20.46
N THR A 120 -4.85 2.48 20.00
CA THR A 120 -5.17 3.62 20.90
C THR A 120 -6.37 3.31 21.78
N LEU A 121 -7.41 2.69 21.22
CA LEU A 121 -8.61 2.28 21.95
C LEU A 121 -8.34 1.17 22.99
N MET A 122 -7.34 0.32 22.73
CA MET A 122 -6.87 -0.70 23.68
C MET A 122 -5.98 -0.16 24.82
N GLY A 123 -5.82 1.15 24.95
CA GLY A 123 -5.01 1.77 26.01
C GLY A 123 -3.63 2.24 25.56
N GLY A 124 -3.36 2.26 24.24
CA GLY A 124 -2.16 2.89 23.66
C GLY A 124 -0.88 2.07 23.84
N VAL A 125 -0.95 0.74 23.85
CA VAL A 125 0.24 -0.13 23.83
C VAL A 125 1.08 0.19 22.58
N LYS A 126 2.39 0.34 22.72
CA LYS A 126 3.28 0.61 21.59
C LYS A 126 3.48 -0.65 20.76
N CYS A 127 2.91 -0.66 19.56
CA CYS A 127 3.02 -1.77 18.61
C CYS A 127 3.80 -1.37 17.36
N ASP A 128 4.44 -2.36 16.74
CA ASP A 128 5.01 -2.21 15.40
C ASP A 128 3.85 -2.13 14.39
N THR A 129 3.80 -1.03 13.63
CA THR A 129 2.72 -0.75 12.68
C THR A 129 3.15 -0.96 11.23
N THR A 130 4.30 -1.59 10.99
CA THR A 130 4.78 -1.90 9.64
C THR A 130 3.96 -3.01 9.00
N LEU A 131 3.68 -2.90 7.70
CA LEU A 131 2.95 -3.93 6.96
C LEU A 131 3.57 -5.32 7.15
N ASN A 132 4.92 -5.40 7.07
CA ASN A 132 5.63 -6.67 7.24
C ASN A 132 5.35 -7.33 8.59
N THR A 133 5.39 -6.56 9.69
CA THR A 133 5.10 -7.12 11.02
C THR A 133 3.64 -7.55 11.15
N LEU A 134 2.70 -6.74 10.66
CA LEU A 134 1.28 -7.06 10.73
C LEU A 134 0.95 -8.33 9.93
N VAL A 135 1.43 -8.40 8.69
CA VAL A 135 1.21 -9.55 7.79
C VAL A 135 1.86 -10.82 8.35
N LYS A 136 3.12 -10.75 8.76
CA LYS A 136 3.83 -11.90 9.33
C LYS A 136 3.16 -12.42 10.59
N SER A 137 2.76 -11.52 11.49
CA SER A 137 2.17 -11.91 12.77
C SER A 137 0.73 -12.40 12.63
N THR A 138 -0.03 -11.86 11.66
CA THR A 138 -1.45 -12.17 11.48
C THR A 138 -1.68 -13.31 10.51
N LEU A 139 -1.06 -13.25 9.33
CA LEU A 139 -1.30 -14.17 8.21
C LEU A 139 -0.23 -15.26 8.12
N GLY A 140 0.90 -15.14 8.83
CA GLY A 140 2.04 -16.02 8.68
C GLY A 140 2.78 -15.88 7.34
N SER A 141 2.46 -14.86 6.57
CA SER A 141 3.07 -14.55 5.27
C SER A 141 4.25 -13.60 5.41
N GLU A 142 5.13 -13.59 4.45
CA GLU A 142 6.27 -12.67 4.41
C GLU A 142 6.29 -11.89 3.10
N LYS A 143 6.81 -10.66 3.15
CA LYS A 143 7.04 -9.85 1.96
C LYS A 143 8.14 -10.47 1.10
N LEU A 144 8.02 -10.35 -0.22
CA LEU A 144 9.01 -10.87 -1.18
C LEU A 144 10.34 -10.11 -1.10
N MET A 145 10.31 -8.84 -0.70
CA MET A 145 11.46 -7.93 -0.65
C MET A 145 11.27 -6.96 0.51
N THR A 146 12.29 -6.19 0.85
CA THR A 146 12.14 -5.05 1.75
C THR A 146 11.98 -3.76 0.94
N SER A 147 11.26 -2.78 1.49
CA SER A 147 11.13 -1.45 0.88
C SER A 147 12.49 -0.73 0.72
N HIS A 148 13.52 -1.16 1.46
CA HIS A 148 14.88 -0.65 1.30
C HIS A 148 15.58 -1.26 0.09
N ASP A 149 15.25 -2.48 -0.31
CA ASP A 149 15.90 -3.18 -1.42
C ASP A 149 15.28 -2.80 -2.78
N ALA A 150 14.00 -2.40 -2.80
CA ALA A 150 13.25 -2.13 -4.03
C ALA A 150 13.89 -1.04 -4.92
N PRO A 151 14.33 0.14 -4.42
CA PRO A 151 15.00 1.13 -5.27
C PRO A 151 16.31 0.63 -5.85
N LEU A 152 17.07 -0.17 -5.10
CA LEU A 152 18.32 -0.77 -5.59
C LEU A 152 18.05 -1.81 -6.69
N ALA A 153 17.08 -2.69 -6.47
CA ALA A 153 16.65 -3.69 -7.46
C ALA A 153 16.18 -3.01 -8.75
N TRP A 154 15.41 -1.93 -8.65
CA TRP A 154 14.99 -1.13 -9.80
C TRP A 154 16.17 -0.57 -10.59
N ARG A 155 17.15 0.06 -9.91
CA ARG A 155 18.37 0.62 -10.51
C ARG A 155 19.26 -0.44 -11.16
N ASN A 156 19.19 -1.68 -10.65
CA ASN A 156 19.90 -2.83 -11.22
C ASN A 156 19.15 -3.50 -12.38
N GLY A 157 17.99 -2.97 -12.80
CA GLY A 157 17.21 -3.49 -13.91
C GLY A 157 16.33 -4.71 -13.56
N GLN A 158 16.14 -4.99 -12.27
CA GLN A 158 15.30 -6.10 -11.78
C GLN A 158 13.81 -5.66 -11.76
N PHE A 159 13.30 -5.21 -12.90
CA PHE A 159 11.98 -4.58 -13.00
C PHE A 159 10.84 -5.54 -12.65
N ASP A 160 10.94 -6.80 -13.08
CA ASP A 160 9.94 -7.83 -12.79
C ASP A 160 9.84 -8.13 -11.29
N ASP A 161 10.99 -8.18 -10.60
CA ASP A 161 11.05 -8.45 -9.16
C ASP A 161 10.40 -7.30 -8.37
N VAL A 162 10.68 -6.05 -8.75
CA VAL A 162 10.04 -4.88 -8.12
C VAL A 162 8.53 -4.85 -8.42
N ALA A 163 8.13 -5.17 -9.63
CA ALA A 163 6.72 -5.21 -10.01
C ALA A 163 5.95 -6.31 -9.25
N LYS A 164 6.54 -7.52 -9.14
CA LYS A 164 5.97 -8.62 -8.34
C LYS A 164 5.89 -8.25 -6.86
N TYR A 165 6.91 -7.57 -6.34
CA TYR A 165 6.95 -7.10 -4.97
C TYR A 165 5.82 -6.09 -4.68
N CYS A 166 5.69 -5.05 -5.50
CA CYS A 166 4.61 -4.05 -5.39
C CYS A 166 3.23 -4.71 -5.44
N LEU A 167 2.99 -5.63 -6.39
CA LEU A 167 1.73 -6.36 -6.49
C LEU A 167 1.49 -7.24 -5.26
N SER A 168 2.52 -7.91 -4.76
CA SER A 168 2.43 -8.72 -3.54
C SER A 168 2.08 -7.87 -2.32
N ASP A 169 2.63 -6.66 -2.19
CA ASP A 169 2.31 -5.76 -1.08
C ASP A 169 0.85 -5.26 -1.13
N ALA A 170 0.32 -5.00 -2.34
CA ALA A 170 -1.10 -4.72 -2.51
C ALA A 170 -1.98 -5.92 -2.12
N GLN A 171 -1.61 -7.15 -2.52
CA GLN A 171 -2.30 -8.38 -2.14
C GLN A 171 -2.28 -8.60 -0.63
N LEU A 172 -1.10 -8.51 0.00
CA LEU A 172 -0.94 -8.68 1.45
C LEU A 172 -1.71 -7.64 2.26
N THR A 173 -1.79 -6.41 1.76
CA THR A 173 -2.59 -5.33 2.37
C THR A 173 -4.09 -5.66 2.28
N TYR A 174 -4.55 -6.17 1.13
CA TYR A 174 -5.92 -6.62 0.94
C TYR A 174 -6.27 -7.78 1.89
N ASP A 175 -5.41 -8.80 1.96
CA ASP A 175 -5.62 -10.00 2.78
C ASP A 175 -5.61 -9.64 4.28
N LEU A 176 -4.73 -8.74 4.71
CA LEU A 176 -4.69 -8.24 6.08
C LEU A 176 -6.00 -7.52 6.45
N TYR A 177 -6.51 -6.68 5.55
CA TYR A 177 -7.77 -5.98 5.75
C TYR A 177 -8.95 -6.96 5.80
N LYS A 178 -8.99 -7.93 4.90
CA LYS A 178 -10.00 -8.99 4.88
C LYS A 178 -9.97 -9.81 6.15
N HIS A 179 -8.79 -10.21 6.63
CA HIS A 179 -8.66 -10.92 7.89
C HIS A 179 -9.25 -10.11 9.06
N GLY A 180 -8.92 -8.82 9.15
CA GLY A 180 -9.48 -7.96 10.19
C GLY A 180 -11.01 -7.83 10.13
N LEU A 181 -11.60 -7.80 8.91
CA LEU A 181 -13.07 -7.81 8.75
C LEU A 181 -13.71 -9.14 9.16
N ASP A 182 -13.08 -10.25 8.81
CA ASP A 182 -13.66 -11.59 8.96
C ASP A 182 -13.45 -12.14 10.39
N GLU A 183 -12.28 -11.88 10.98
CA GLU A 183 -11.87 -12.41 12.29
C GLU A 183 -11.98 -11.39 13.45
N GLY A 184 -12.05 -10.10 13.14
CA GLY A 184 -12.19 -9.03 14.13
C GLY A 184 -10.90 -8.65 14.85
N PHE A 185 -9.74 -9.19 14.47
CA PHE A 185 -8.46 -8.85 15.08
C PHE A 185 -7.30 -8.84 14.08
N VAL A 186 -6.22 -8.17 14.46
CA VAL A 186 -4.92 -8.18 13.77
C VAL A 186 -3.81 -8.36 14.81
N LYS A 187 -2.78 -9.14 14.50
CA LYS A 187 -1.65 -9.36 15.40
C LYS A 187 -0.48 -8.43 15.08
N SER A 188 0.18 -7.98 16.13
CA SER A 188 1.41 -7.19 16.00
C SER A 188 2.39 -7.48 17.13
N ARG A 189 3.63 -7.03 16.93
CA ARG A 189 4.66 -7.11 17.97
C ARG A 189 4.57 -5.88 18.87
N CYS A 190 4.41 -6.11 20.17
CA CYS A 190 4.57 -5.08 21.19
C CYS A 190 6.05 -4.64 21.24
N LEU A 191 6.29 -3.33 21.10
CA LEU A 191 7.66 -2.78 21.06
C LEU A 191 8.34 -2.77 22.44
N GLU A 192 7.57 -2.85 23.52
CA GLU A 192 8.10 -2.83 24.89
C GLU A 192 8.51 -4.23 25.35
N THR A 193 7.76 -5.26 25.00
CA THR A 193 7.96 -6.63 25.48
C THR A 193 8.51 -7.57 24.40
N GLY A 194 8.40 -7.21 23.12
CA GLY A 194 8.70 -8.07 21.99
C GLY A 194 7.65 -9.16 21.72
N ALA A 195 6.63 -9.29 22.56
CA ALA A 195 5.59 -10.30 22.43
C ALA A 195 4.65 -9.97 21.26
N ILE A 196 4.13 -11.01 20.60
CA ILE A 196 3.02 -10.87 19.67
C ILE A 196 1.72 -10.74 20.46
N ILE A 197 0.96 -9.71 20.17
CA ILE A 197 -0.34 -9.43 20.81
C ILE A 197 -1.42 -9.33 19.74
N GLU A 198 -2.64 -9.71 20.10
CA GLU A 198 -3.84 -9.47 19.30
C GLU A 198 -4.39 -8.08 19.61
N VAL A 199 -4.82 -7.39 18.58
CA VAL A 199 -5.46 -6.08 18.63
C VAL A 199 -6.81 -6.21 17.95
N ASP A 200 -7.90 -6.03 18.70
CA ASP A 200 -9.25 -6.04 18.16
C ASP A 200 -9.43 -4.86 17.18
N VAL A 201 -9.97 -5.14 16.01
CA VAL A 201 -10.18 -4.13 14.96
C VAL A 201 -11.63 -4.10 14.52
N GLU A 202 -12.15 -2.90 14.31
CA GLU A 202 -13.44 -2.62 13.67
C GLU A 202 -13.18 -1.84 12.37
N TRP A 203 -12.95 -2.58 11.27
CA TRP A 203 -12.52 -2.02 9.98
C TRP A 203 -13.67 -1.78 9.00
#